data_9b0022e48e91f669c06f97a5722d8683
#
_entry.id   9b0022e48e91f669c06f97a5722d8683
#
_cell.length_a   1.000
_cell.length_b   1.000
_cell.length_c   1.000
_cell.angle_alpha   90.00
_cell.angle_beta   90.00
_cell.angle_gamma   90.00
#
_symmetry.space_group_name_H-M   'P 1'
#
loop_
_entity.id
_entity.type
_entity.pdbx_description
1 polymer ?
#
loop_
_entity_poly.entity_id
_entity_poly.type
_entity_poly.pdbx_seq_one_letter_code
_entity_poly.pdbx_strand_id
1 'polypeptide(L)' 'MKNYKVHDLHINGKIASGIVRGLVYRVTLDFIPTEKEAIRAIRQATSYNN' A
#
# COMPACT_ATOMS: atom_id res chain seq x y z
N MET A 1 -14.80 -1.57 -9.68
CA MET A 1 -13.48 -1.46 -9.05
C MET A 1 -13.61 -1.67 -7.55
N LYS A 2 -12.78 -2.52 -6.99
CA LYS A 2 -12.89 -2.85 -5.57
C LYS A 2 -11.86 -2.07 -4.77
N ASN A 3 -12.32 -1.41 -3.71
CA ASN A 3 -11.45 -0.67 -2.82
C ASN A 3 -11.26 -1.47 -1.55
N TYR A 4 -10.20 -2.25 -1.52
CA TYR A 4 -9.89 -3.02 -0.33
C TYR A 4 -9.29 -2.11 0.73
N LYS A 5 -9.62 -2.42 1.97
CA LYS A 5 -9.08 -1.68 3.09
C LYS A 5 -7.64 -2.12 3.36
N VAL A 6 -6.79 -1.14 3.65
CA VAL A 6 -5.40 -1.40 4.02
C VAL A 6 -5.31 -1.36 5.54
N HIS A 7 -4.84 -2.46 6.12
CA HIS A 7 -4.64 -2.58 7.57
C HIS A 7 -3.16 -2.49 7.90
N ASP A 8 -2.87 -2.05 9.12
CA ASP A 8 -1.51 -2.01 9.66
C ASP A 8 -0.55 -1.27 8.72
N LEU A 9 -0.97 -0.08 8.31
CA LEU A 9 -0.16 0.74 7.42
C LEU A 9 1.10 1.21 8.13
N HIS A 10 2.25 0.97 7.52
CA HIS A 10 3.54 1.44 7.99
C HIS A 10 4.25 2.18 6.87
N ILE A 11 4.83 3.32 7.21
CA ILE A 11 5.62 4.10 6.27
C ILE A 11 7.01 4.25 6.87
N ASN A 12 8.01 3.78 6.15
CA ASN A 12 9.40 3.87 6.56
C ASN A 12 10.19 4.48 5.41
N GLY A 13 10.39 5.80 5.47
CA GLY A 13 11.02 6.52 4.37
C GLY A 13 10.18 6.40 3.12
N LYS A 14 10.74 5.85 2.05
CA LYS A 14 10.07 5.70 0.77
C LYS A 14 9.33 4.37 0.63
N ILE A 15 9.35 3.57 1.68
CA ILE A 15 8.72 2.25 1.65
C ILE A 15 7.43 2.29 2.45
N ALA A 16 6.36 1.84 1.83
CA ALA A 16 5.05 1.71 2.47
C ALA A 16 4.64 0.25 2.49
N SER A 17 4.08 -0.20 3.60
CA SER A 17 3.61 -1.57 3.73
C SER A 17 2.26 -1.59 4.41
N GLY A 18 1.51 -2.64 4.15
CA GLY A 18 0.20 -2.82 4.76
C GLY A 18 -0.33 -4.19 4.45
N ILE A 19 -1.43 -4.51 5.08
CA ILE A 19 -2.09 -5.81 4.91
C ILE A 19 -3.40 -5.58 4.20
N VAL A 20 -3.58 -6.28 3.08
CA VAL A 20 -4.82 -6.22 2.29
C VAL A 20 -5.29 -7.64 2.07
N ARG A 21 -6.53 -7.92 2.49
CA ARG A 21 -7.12 -9.26 2.35
C ARG A 21 -6.25 -10.34 2.97
N GLY A 22 -5.62 -10.03 4.09
CA GLY A 22 -4.78 -10.98 4.80
C GLY A 22 -3.39 -11.17 4.22
N LEU A 23 -3.02 -10.43 3.19
CA LEU A 23 -1.71 -10.51 2.54
C LEU A 23 -0.92 -9.25 2.80
N VAL A 24 0.38 -9.41 3.06
CA VAL A 24 1.27 -8.27 3.28
C VAL A 24 1.78 -7.75 1.94
N TYR A 25 1.60 -6.46 1.74
CA TYR A 25 2.10 -5.78 0.55
C TYR A 25 3.12 -4.75 0.96
N ARG A 26 4.18 -4.64 0.18
CA ARG A 26 5.23 -3.65 0.39
C ARG A 26 5.52 -2.97 -0.94
N VAL A 27 5.51 -1.64 -0.93
CA VAL A 27 5.79 -0.87 -2.14
C VAL A 27 6.90 0.13 -1.85
N THR A 28 7.74 0.37 -2.85
CA THR A 28 8.79 1.40 -2.78
C THR A 28 8.41 2.52 -3.72
N LEU A 29 8.38 3.74 -3.19
CA LEU A 29 8.02 4.91 -3.97
C LEU A 29 9.27 5.74 -4.27
N ASP A 30 9.13 6.74 -5.13
CA ASP A 30 10.21 7.67 -5.45
C ASP A 30 10.32 8.82 -4.45
N PHE A 31 9.39 8.87 -3.51
CA PHE A 31 9.29 9.96 -2.55
C PHE A 31 8.76 9.40 -1.23
N ILE A 32 8.86 10.21 -0.17
CA ILE A 32 8.32 9.82 1.13
C ILE A 32 6.82 10.10 1.09
N PRO A 33 5.97 9.05 1.13
CA PRO A 33 4.54 9.23 0.93
C PRO A 33 3.83 9.68 2.21
N THR A 34 2.71 10.37 2.04
CA THR A 34 1.73 10.54 3.10
C THR A 34 0.94 9.24 3.24
N GLU A 35 0.15 9.13 4.30
CA GLU A 35 -0.70 7.94 4.49
C GLU A 35 -1.61 7.71 3.28
N LYS A 36 -2.20 8.79 2.78
CA LYS A 36 -3.12 8.71 1.64
C LYS A 36 -2.40 8.18 0.40
N GLU A 37 -1.20 8.69 0.15
CA GLU A 37 -0.40 8.26 -0.99
C GLU A 37 0.05 6.81 -0.84
N ALA A 38 0.42 6.42 0.38
CA ALA A 38 0.83 5.06 0.66
C ALA A 38 -0.31 4.07 0.42
N ILE A 39 -1.50 4.39 0.90
CA ILE A 39 -2.67 3.54 0.70
C ILE A 39 -2.97 3.39 -0.78
N ARG A 40 -2.88 4.48 -1.52
CA ARG A 40 -3.12 4.44 -2.96
C ARG A 40 -2.12 3.54 -3.67
N ALA A 41 -0.85 3.65 -3.31
CA ALA A 41 0.20 2.84 -3.91
C ALA A 41 -0.01 1.36 -3.61
N ILE A 42 -0.38 1.03 -2.38
CA ILE A 42 -0.64 -0.35 -1.99
C ILE A 42 -1.86 -0.90 -2.73
N ARG A 43 -2.91 -0.10 -2.89
CA ARG A 43 -4.08 -0.53 -3.66
C ARG A 43 -3.74 -0.79 -5.11
N GLN A 44 -2.88 0.01 -5.70
CA GLN A 44 -2.43 -0.24 -7.07
C GLN A 44 -1.66 -1.54 -7.17
N ALA A 45 -0.81 -1.83 -6.19
CA ALA A 45 -0.07 -3.08 -6.16
C ALA A 45 -1.01 -4.28 -6.07
N THR A 46 -2.08 -4.19 -5.29
CA THR A 46 -3.06 -5.28 -5.20
C THR A 46 -3.80 -5.49 -6.51
N SER A 47 -4.02 -4.42 -7.26
CA SER A 47 -4.72 -4.52 -8.56
C SER A 47 -3.91 -5.30 -9.57
N TYR A 48 -2.59 -5.22 -9.52
CA TYR A 48 -1.73 -5.93 -10.45
C TYR A 48 -1.78 -7.45 -10.26
N ASN A 49 -2.15 -7.88 -9.07
CA ASN A 49 -2.11 -9.31 -8.74
C ASN A 49 -3.44 -10.01 -8.87
N ASN A 50 -4.37 -9.40 -9.53
CA ASN A 50 -5.68 -10.02 -9.75
C ASN A 50 -5.66 -11.01 -10.89
#